data_a5837461a25dc2a84c98a9e7812217e9
#
_entry.id   a5837461a25dc2a84c98a9e7812217e9
#
_cell.length_a   1.000
_cell.length_b   1.000
_cell.length_c   1.000
_cell.angle_alpha   90.00
_cell.angle_beta   90.00
_cell.angle_gamma   90.00
#
_symmetry.space_group_name_H-M   'P 1'
#
loop_
_entity.id
_entity.type
_entity.pdbx_description
1 polymer ?
#
loop_
_entity_poly.entity_id
_entity_poly.type
_entity_poly.pdbx_seq_one_letter_code
_entity_poly.pdbx_strand_id
1 'polypeptide(L)'
;MVAATVDEYLAGVPDDKRVALERLRAQIKAAVPDATESISYGLPTFKLDGHWFVAFGVAKDHCSFYAGAAPLDALAAELAGYRLWKGTINFQADRPLPAELVARLIEVRIAEHRARQIDDTGQARPD
;
A
#
# COMPACT_ATOMS: atom_id res chain seq x y z
N MET A 1 -12.62 -16.50 10.79
CA MET A 1 -13.59 -15.48 10.37
C MET A 1 -12.86 -14.36 9.65
N VAL A 2 -13.39 -13.89 8.54
CA VAL A 2 -12.76 -12.82 7.75
C VAL A 2 -13.11 -11.47 8.35
N ALA A 3 -12.13 -10.59 8.50
CA ALA A 3 -12.36 -9.24 8.99
C ALA A 3 -13.21 -8.45 7.98
N ALA A 4 -14.11 -7.63 8.47
CA ALA A 4 -14.96 -6.78 7.63
C ALA A 4 -14.40 -5.35 7.53
N THR A 5 -13.52 -4.95 8.45
CA THR A 5 -12.91 -3.62 8.46
C THR A 5 -11.42 -3.73 8.72
N VAL A 6 -10.71 -2.65 8.40
CA VAL A 6 -9.27 -2.59 8.67
C VAL A 6 -9.01 -2.69 10.18
N ASP A 7 -9.84 -2.04 10.99
CA ASP A 7 -9.70 -2.13 12.45
C ASP A 7 -9.83 -3.58 12.93
N GLU A 8 -10.80 -4.31 12.40
CA GLU A 8 -10.97 -5.71 12.78
C GLU A 8 -9.78 -6.56 12.34
N TYR A 9 -9.27 -6.30 11.16
CA TYR A 9 -8.09 -7.03 10.68
C TYR A 9 -6.92 -6.81 11.63
N LEU A 10 -6.64 -5.56 11.97
CA LEU A 10 -5.51 -5.23 12.83
C LEU A 10 -5.68 -5.78 14.24
N ALA A 11 -6.91 -5.88 14.74
CA ALA A 11 -7.16 -6.43 16.07
C ALA A 11 -6.70 -7.88 16.18
N GLY A 12 -6.67 -8.61 15.07
CA GLY A 12 -6.22 -10.00 15.07
C GLY A 12 -4.74 -10.20 14.77
N VAL A 13 -3.98 -9.12 14.61
CA VAL A 13 -2.56 -9.20 14.27
C VAL A 13 -1.72 -9.19 15.56
N PRO A 14 -0.64 -10.00 15.66
CA PRO A 14 0.24 -9.94 16.82
C PRO A 14 0.79 -8.53 17.06
N ASP A 15 1.03 -8.20 18.33
CA ASP A 15 1.29 -6.83 18.76
C ASP A 15 2.41 -6.14 17.99
N ASP A 16 3.54 -6.81 17.79
CA ASP A 16 4.69 -6.21 17.11
C ASP A 16 4.36 -5.87 15.66
N LYS A 17 3.71 -6.78 14.97
CA LYS A 17 3.33 -6.56 13.57
C LYS A 17 2.18 -5.56 13.46
N ARG A 18 1.25 -5.58 14.44
CA ARG A 18 0.16 -4.62 14.46
C ARG A 18 0.67 -3.19 14.56
N VAL A 19 1.63 -2.94 15.44
CA VAL A 19 2.22 -1.61 15.58
C VAL A 19 2.84 -1.16 14.25
N ALA A 20 3.59 -2.05 13.60
CA ALA A 20 4.21 -1.73 12.32
C ALA A 20 3.17 -1.44 11.23
N LEU A 21 2.08 -2.22 11.21
CA LEU A 21 1.03 -2.03 10.20
C LEU A 21 0.19 -0.78 10.48
N GLU A 22 -0.06 -0.47 11.76
CA GLU A 22 -0.77 0.77 12.10
C GLU A 22 0.05 1.99 11.71
N ARG A 23 1.36 1.91 11.86
CA ARG A 23 2.26 2.96 11.41
C ARG A 23 2.18 3.13 9.89
N LEU A 24 2.21 2.02 9.16
CA LEU A 24 2.08 2.06 7.70
C LEU A 24 0.73 2.64 7.29
N ARG A 25 -0.34 2.23 7.97
CA ARG A 25 -1.68 2.76 7.73
C ARG A 25 -1.69 4.29 7.85
N ALA A 26 -1.10 4.80 8.93
CA ALA A 26 -1.05 6.24 9.15
C ALA A 26 -0.23 6.95 8.07
N GLN A 27 0.88 6.34 7.66
CA GLN A 27 1.73 6.90 6.62
C GLN A 27 1.00 6.96 5.27
N ILE A 28 0.24 5.91 4.94
CA ILE A 28 -0.54 5.89 3.70
C ILE A 28 -1.60 6.98 3.75
N LYS A 29 -2.33 7.08 4.86
CA LYS A 29 -3.40 8.08 4.99
C LYS A 29 -2.85 9.50 4.90
N ALA A 30 -1.66 9.73 5.43
CA ALA A 30 -1.03 11.05 5.33
C ALA A 30 -0.63 11.38 3.90
N ALA A 31 -0.18 10.38 3.15
CA ALA A 31 0.30 10.58 1.77
C ALA A 31 -0.85 10.68 0.76
N VAL A 32 -1.98 10.01 1.03
CA VAL A 32 -3.12 10.03 0.12
C VAL A 32 -4.42 10.11 0.93
N PRO A 33 -4.72 11.30 1.50
CA PRO A 33 -5.87 11.44 2.40
C PRO A 33 -7.23 11.19 1.73
N ASP A 34 -7.30 11.26 0.41
CA ASP A 34 -8.55 11.02 -0.31
C ASP A 34 -8.86 9.54 -0.50
N ALA A 35 -7.93 8.65 -0.21
CA ALA A 35 -8.17 7.22 -0.34
C ALA A 35 -9.09 6.72 0.78
N THR A 36 -9.91 5.72 0.47
CA THR A 36 -10.82 5.12 1.44
C THR A 36 -10.36 3.72 1.80
N GLU A 37 -10.49 3.36 3.07
CA GLU A 37 -10.11 2.04 3.56
C GLU A 37 -11.23 1.04 3.38
N SER A 38 -10.87 -0.20 3.05
CA SER A 38 -11.82 -1.30 2.96
C SER A 38 -11.05 -2.62 3.10
N ILE A 39 -11.78 -3.72 3.09
CA ILE A 39 -11.16 -5.04 3.01
C ILE A 39 -11.43 -5.57 1.60
N SER A 40 -10.37 -5.97 0.92
CA SER A 40 -10.47 -6.52 -0.43
C SER A 40 -9.54 -7.73 -0.50
N TYR A 41 -10.06 -8.84 -0.96
CA TYR A 41 -9.32 -10.11 -0.98
C TYR A 41 -8.75 -10.48 0.39
N GLY A 42 -9.49 -10.12 1.45
CA GLY A 42 -9.07 -10.42 2.82
C GLY A 42 -8.00 -9.49 3.37
N LEU A 43 -7.65 -8.41 2.66
CA LEU A 43 -6.55 -7.52 3.04
C LEU A 43 -7.04 -6.10 3.26
N PRO A 44 -6.44 -5.38 4.24
CA PRO A 44 -6.65 -3.94 4.33
C PRO A 44 -6.22 -3.26 3.04
N THR A 45 -7.14 -2.57 2.42
CA THR A 45 -6.98 -2.00 1.09
C THR A 45 -7.37 -0.54 1.11
N PHE A 46 -6.61 0.27 0.39
CA PHE A 46 -6.95 1.67 0.15
C PHE A 46 -7.41 1.78 -1.29
N LYS A 47 -8.58 2.40 -1.49
CA LYS A 47 -9.14 2.65 -2.80
C LYS A 47 -9.11 4.14 -3.08
N LEU A 48 -8.79 4.51 -4.30
CA LEU A 48 -8.80 5.89 -4.74
C LEU A 48 -9.71 5.97 -5.96
N ASP A 49 -10.70 6.87 -5.89
CA ASP A 49 -11.71 7.02 -6.95
C ASP A 49 -12.42 5.68 -7.25
N GLY A 50 -12.63 4.89 -6.20
CA GLY A 50 -13.31 3.61 -6.34
C GLY A 50 -12.46 2.47 -6.86
N HIS A 51 -11.18 2.72 -7.14
CA HIS A 51 -10.26 1.70 -7.67
C HIS A 51 -9.25 1.27 -6.62
N TRP A 52 -8.86 0.00 -6.68
CA TRP A 52 -7.81 -0.55 -5.82
C TRP A 52 -6.54 0.28 -6.02
N PHE A 53 -5.95 0.73 -4.93
CA PHE A 53 -4.79 1.61 -5.00
C PHE A 53 -3.57 0.96 -4.38
N VAL A 54 -3.56 0.78 -3.06
CA VAL A 54 -2.50 0.06 -2.35
C VAL A 54 -3.16 -0.76 -1.24
N ALA A 55 -2.42 -1.73 -0.71
CA ALA A 55 -2.90 -2.58 0.37
C ALA A 55 -1.73 -2.99 1.25
N PHE A 56 -2.05 -3.54 2.42
CA PHE A 56 -1.02 -4.15 3.27
C PHE A 56 -1.58 -5.41 3.90
N GLY A 57 -0.69 -6.19 4.51
CA GLY A 57 -1.11 -7.40 5.16
C GLY A 57 -0.03 -7.96 6.05
N VAL A 58 -0.38 -9.01 6.80
CA VAL A 58 0.55 -9.69 7.69
C VAL A 58 0.67 -11.14 7.27
N ALA A 59 1.90 -11.67 7.33
CA ALA A 59 2.16 -13.09 7.22
C ALA A 59 2.75 -13.56 8.53
N LYS A 60 3.06 -14.85 8.61
CA LYS A 60 3.58 -15.42 9.84
C LYS A 60 4.88 -14.73 10.27
N ASP A 61 5.77 -14.47 9.33
CA ASP A 61 7.12 -14.01 9.62
C ASP A 61 7.40 -12.58 9.19
N HIS A 62 6.44 -11.89 8.59
CA HIS A 62 6.70 -10.55 8.04
C HIS A 62 5.42 -9.78 7.80
N CYS A 63 5.60 -8.50 7.50
CA CYS A 63 4.52 -7.63 7.01
C CYS A 63 4.73 -7.39 5.52
N SER A 64 3.66 -7.04 4.82
CA SER A 64 3.71 -6.78 3.38
C SER A 64 3.03 -5.48 3.05
N PHE A 65 3.63 -4.72 2.13
CA PHE A 65 3.02 -3.53 1.55
C PHE A 65 2.90 -3.75 0.05
N TYR A 66 1.67 -3.75 -0.44
CA TYR A 66 1.37 -3.99 -1.85
C TYR A 66 1.27 -2.64 -2.56
N ALA A 67 2.41 -2.13 -2.96
CA ALA A 67 2.52 -0.78 -3.54
C ALA A 67 2.37 -0.75 -5.06
N GLY A 68 2.54 -1.90 -5.71
CA GLY A 68 2.49 -1.99 -7.16
C GLY A 68 3.88 -2.02 -7.80
N ALA A 69 3.94 -2.48 -9.05
CA ALA A 69 5.21 -2.68 -9.73
C ALA A 69 5.93 -1.35 -10.06
N ALA A 70 5.18 -0.36 -10.53
CA ALA A 70 5.80 0.90 -10.95
C ALA A 70 6.51 1.62 -9.81
N PRO A 71 5.92 1.75 -8.60
CA PRO A 71 6.65 2.33 -7.48
C PRO A 71 7.92 1.57 -7.11
N LEU A 72 7.88 0.24 -7.13
CA LEU A 72 9.05 -0.55 -6.80
C LEU A 72 10.17 -0.36 -7.82
N ASP A 73 9.83 -0.29 -9.10
CA ASP A 73 10.82 -0.05 -10.14
C ASP A 73 11.44 1.34 -10.00
N ALA A 74 10.60 2.35 -9.75
CA ALA A 74 11.06 3.73 -9.65
C ALA A 74 11.99 3.95 -8.47
N LEU A 75 11.79 3.21 -7.38
CA LEU A 75 12.54 3.41 -6.13
C LEU A 75 13.40 2.19 -5.79
N ALA A 76 13.83 1.45 -6.80
CA ALA A 76 14.58 0.21 -6.60
C ALA A 76 15.82 0.40 -5.73
N ALA A 77 16.55 1.51 -5.89
CA ALA A 77 17.74 1.76 -5.11
C ALA A 77 17.43 1.92 -3.62
N GLU A 78 16.34 2.64 -3.31
CA GLU A 78 15.93 2.86 -1.93
C GLU A 78 15.38 1.59 -1.28
N LEU A 79 14.98 0.61 -2.09
CA LEU A 79 14.41 -0.64 -1.60
C LEU A 79 15.43 -1.78 -1.51
N ALA A 80 16.71 -1.48 -1.70
CA ALA A 80 17.76 -2.49 -1.78
C ALA A 80 17.87 -3.36 -0.53
N GLY A 81 17.44 -2.98 0.62
CA GLY A 81 17.52 -3.80 1.82
C GLY A 81 16.25 -4.61 2.11
N TYR A 82 15.27 -4.54 1.25
CA TYR A 82 13.99 -5.20 1.47
C TYR A 82 13.77 -6.36 0.50
N ARG A 83 12.94 -7.32 0.92
CA ARG A 83 12.56 -8.44 0.06
C ARG A 83 11.38 -8.02 -0.80
N LEU A 84 11.53 -8.10 -2.12
CA LEU A 84 10.52 -7.64 -3.05
C LEU A 84 9.95 -8.82 -3.83
N TRP A 85 8.65 -8.75 -4.17
CA TRP A 85 7.99 -9.76 -4.97
C TRP A 85 6.79 -9.14 -5.69
N LYS A 86 6.87 -9.04 -7.02
CA LYS A 86 5.72 -8.66 -7.88
C LYS A 86 4.91 -7.48 -7.35
N GLY A 87 5.57 -6.36 -7.10
CA GLY A 87 4.87 -5.17 -6.60
C GLY A 87 4.65 -5.14 -5.11
N THR A 88 5.23 -6.07 -4.38
CA THR A 88 5.08 -6.20 -2.93
C THR A 88 6.42 -5.98 -2.24
N ILE A 89 6.41 -5.23 -1.15
CA ILE A 89 7.57 -5.08 -0.28
C ILE A 89 7.29 -5.85 1.00
N ASN A 90 8.15 -6.83 1.31
CA ASN A 90 8.08 -7.55 2.57
C ASN A 90 9.06 -6.94 3.55
N PHE A 91 8.62 -6.69 4.77
CA PHE A 91 9.46 -6.07 5.79
C PHE A 91 9.18 -6.68 7.15
N GLN A 92 10.18 -6.57 8.04
CA GLN A 92 10.05 -7.07 9.40
C GLN A 92 9.44 -6.00 10.30
N ALA A 93 8.74 -6.45 11.34
CA ALA A 93 8.10 -5.53 12.27
C ALA A 93 9.10 -4.61 12.96
N ASP A 94 10.31 -5.11 13.22
CA ASP A 94 11.37 -4.32 13.86
C ASP A 94 12.12 -3.43 12.88
N ARG A 95 11.76 -3.49 11.58
CA ARG A 95 12.36 -2.65 10.55
C ARG A 95 11.26 -2.13 9.64
N PRO A 96 10.37 -1.27 10.17
CA PRO A 96 9.26 -0.74 9.38
C PRO A 96 9.76 0.19 8.29
N LEU A 97 8.91 0.39 7.29
CA LEU A 97 9.25 1.28 6.18
C LEU A 97 9.30 2.73 6.69
N PRO A 98 10.36 3.48 6.33
CA PRO A 98 10.40 4.91 6.71
C PRO A 98 9.26 5.68 6.08
N ALA A 99 8.76 6.69 6.79
CA ALA A 99 7.64 7.50 6.31
C ALA A 99 7.95 8.16 4.97
N GLU A 100 9.18 8.66 4.81
CA GLU A 100 9.58 9.30 3.56
C GLU A 100 9.54 8.32 2.38
N LEU A 101 9.97 7.08 2.60
CA LEU A 101 9.94 6.07 1.56
C LEU A 101 8.50 5.74 1.17
N VAL A 102 7.63 5.56 2.16
CA VAL A 102 6.21 5.30 1.89
C VAL A 102 5.60 6.45 1.09
N ALA A 103 5.89 7.70 1.47
CA ALA A 103 5.37 8.87 0.76
C ALA A 103 5.82 8.88 -0.70
N ARG A 104 7.09 8.56 -0.96
CA ARG A 104 7.63 8.54 -2.32
C ARG A 104 7.02 7.42 -3.16
N LEU A 105 6.83 6.24 -2.55
CA LEU A 105 6.16 5.14 -3.23
C LEU A 105 4.73 5.52 -3.60
N ILE A 106 4.02 6.17 -2.67
CA ILE A 106 2.65 6.61 -2.92
C ILE A 106 2.61 7.68 -4.00
N GLU A 107 3.59 8.60 -4.05
CA GLU A 107 3.65 9.61 -5.11
C GLU A 107 3.71 8.98 -6.50
N VAL A 108 4.55 7.96 -6.67
CA VAL A 108 4.65 7.26 -7.94
C VAL A 108 3.32 6.58 -8.27
N ARG A 109 2.71 5.98 -7.26
CA ARG A 109 1.43 5.28 -7.44
C ARG A 109 0.30 6.26 -7.80
N ILE A 110 0.30 7.44 -7.20
CA ILE A 110 -0.66 8.49 -7.53
C ILE A 110 -0.51 8.92 -9.00
N ALA A 111 0.73 9.13 -9.43
CA ALA A 111 0.99 9.53 -10.81
C ALA A 111 0.50 8.46 -11.79
N GLU A 112 0.73 7.19 -11.46
CA GLU A 112 0.25 6.08 -12.27
C GLU A 112 -1.28 6.05 -12.32
N HIS A 113 -1.92 6.23 -11.17
CA HIS A 113 -3.37 6.25 -11.07
C HIS A 113 -3.98 7.39 -11.90
N ARG A 114 -3.38 8.59 -11.81
CA ARG A 114 -3.86 9.73 -12.57
C ARG A 114 -3.71 9.53 -14.08
N ALA A 115 -2.64 8.90 -14.51
CA ALA A 115 -2.43 8.59 -15.91
C ALA A 115 -3.52 7.63 -16.41
N ARG A 116 -3.89 6.64 -15.59
CA ARG A 116 -4.98 5.72 -15.96
C ARG A 116 -6.32 6.42 -15.99
N GLN A 117 -6.57 7.35 -15.06
CA GLN A 117 -7.82 8.11 -15.06
C GLN A 117 -8.00 8.91 -16.32
N ILE A 118 -6.96 9.57 -16.78
CA ILE A 118 -7.00 10.32 -18.03
C ILE A 118 -7.31 9.38 -19.19
N ASP A 119 -6.65 8.24 -19.25
CA ASP A 119 -6.89 7.25 -20.30
C ASP A 119 -8.31 6.71 -20.25
N ASP A 120 -8.81 6.42 -19.05
CA ASP A 120 -10.14 5.85 -18.88
C ASP A 120 -11.25 6.81 -19.27
N THR A 121 -11.03 8.11 -19.10
CA THR A 121 -12.02 9.11 -19.49
C THR A 121 -11.94 9.47 -20.95
N GLY A 122 -10.91 9.04 -21.66
CA GLY A 122 -10.70 9.36 -23.06
C GLY A 122 -10.31 10.79 -23.33
N GLN A 123 -9.97 11.52 -22.29
CA GLN A 123 -9.67 12.95 -22.39
C GLN A 123 -8.31 13.22 -23.00
N ALA A 124 -7.31 12.50 -22.55
CA ALA A 124 -5.96 12.65 -23.06
C ALA A 124 -5.65 11.60 -24.11
N ARG A 125 -6.39 10.53 -24.11
CA ARG A 125 -6.21 9.43 -25.04
C ARG A 125 -7.23 9.56 -26.17
N PRO A 126 -6.77 9.64 -27.42
CA PRO A 126 -7.71 9.63 -28.53
C PRO A 126 -8.27 8.22 -28.66
N ASP A 127 -9.52 8.10 -28.58
CA ASP A 127 -10.18 6.81 -28.73
C ASP A 127 -10.59 6.54 -30.15
#